data_c553c5b60bbd8d66d1d848dffb999af8
#
_entry.id   c553c5b60bbd8d66d1d848dffb999af8
#
_cell.length_a   1.000
_cell.length_b   1.000
_cell.length_c   1.000
_cell.angle_alpha   90.00
_cell.angle_beta   90.00
_cell.angle_gamma   90.00
#
_symmetry.space_group_name_H-M   'P 1'
#
loop_
_entity.id
_entity.type
_entity.pdbx_description
1 polymer ?
#
loop_
_entity_poly.entity_id
_entity_poly.type
_entity_poly.pdbx_seq_one_letter_code
_entity_poly.pdbx_strand_id
1 'polypeptide(L)'
;MQMSLENRTAAADVLLLEALKVSPQSSIAAFLLLLLIYVFIMVSNVGLVVLIFCSRSLQQPMYLLLCNMSVNDVFGATVMVPHILKDLLVSNPQRYIHYIDCAVQAFCVHLHASVSHTVLIIMAFDRYVAICSPLRYAAIMTNRTVAKLSVAAWGSALALVAILVGLSVRLSRCRQLVSNLFCDNASLFKLSCENLLINNIYGLGYTVVLLGSSIGSVALTYLRIAVVCLSSKNQALNHRALQTCATHLAVYAILLLSGFLIVILHRFPQLSDHRKVASVLGHVALPALNTLIYGLQIKEVRQKIAAAFHKNKVSSP
;
A
#
# COMPACT_ATOMS: atom_id res chain seq x y z
N MET A 1 -0.91 -6.04 47.53
CA MET A 1 0.24 -6.51 46.71
C MET A 1 -0.16 -6.87 45.26
N GLN A 2 -1.36 -7.45 45.03
CA GLN A 2 -1.86 -7.74 43.67
C GLN A 2 -2.14 -6.50 42.82
N MET A 3 -2.74 -5.44 43.41
CA MET A 3 -3.05 -4.18 42.70
C MET A 3 -1.80 -3.42 42.20
N SER A 4 -0.62 -3.61 42.78
CA SER A 4 0.64 -3.02 42.33
C SER A 4 1.28 -3.78 41.16
N LEU A 5 0.98 -5.08 41.02
CA LEU A 5 1.48 -5.91 39.91
C LEU A 5 0.68 -5.65 38.63
N GLU A 6 -0.64 -5.54 38.76
CA GLU A 6 -1.56 -5.23 37.63
C GLU A 6 -1.29 -3.84 37.04
N ASN A 7 -1.03 -2.84 37.90
CA ASN A 7 -0.62 -1.49 37.44
C ASN A 7 0.77 -1.48 36.76
N ARG A 8 1.70 -2.35 37.17
CA ARG A 8 3.01 -2.47 36.51
C ARG A 8 2.92 -3.18 35.16
N THR A 9 2.09 -4.19 35.04
CA THR A 9 1.85 -4.88 33.77
C THR A 9 1.10 -3.99 32.78
N ALA A 10 0.06 -3.26 33.22
CA ALA A 10 -0.65 -2.31 32.38
C ALA A 10 0.25 -1.14 31.89
N ALA A 11 1.15 -0.64 32.74
CA ALA A 11 2.12 0.39 32.37
C ALA A 11 3.20 -0.15 31.41
N ALA A 12 3.52 -1.45 31.46
CA ALA A 12 4.47 -2.09 30.55
C ALA A 12 3.91 -2.33 29.14
N ASP A 13 2.58 -2.31 28.97
CA ASP A 13 1.92 -2.58 27.70
C ASP A 13 1.63 -1.31 26.86
N VAL A 14 1.97 -0.14 27.40
CA VAL A 14 1.79 1.15 26.70
C VAL A 14 3.11 1.61 26.12
N LEU A 15 3.11 1.91 24.81
CA LEU A 15 4.25 2.43 24.08
C LEU A 15 4.06 3.91 23.80
N LEU A 16 5.16 4.64 23.74
CA LEU A 16 5.22 6.05 23.38
C LEU A 16 5.65 6.19 21.93
N LEU A 17 4.84 6.85 21.08
CA LEU A 17 5.21 7.16 19.71
C LEU A 17 5.83 8.55 19.61
N GLU A 18 6.86 8.66 18.78
CA GLU A 18 7.50 9.94 18.52
C GLU A 18 6.65 10.81 17.58
N ALA A 19 6.37 12.04 18.01
CA ALA A 19 5.59 13.02 17.26
C ALA A 19 6.28 13.53 15.99
N LEU A 20 5.48 13.99 15.03
CA LEU A 20 5.99 14.88 13.97
C LEU A 20 6.23 16.27 14.60
N LYS A 21 7.43 16.82 14.41
CA LYS A 21 7.76 18.17 14.87
C LYS A 21 7.14 19.20 13.93
N VAL A 22 5.90 19.57 14.18
CA VAL A 22 5.18 20.61 13.43
C VAL A 22 4.75 21.73 14.36
N SER A 23 4.73 22.98 13.86
CA SER A 23 4.17 24.09 14.61
C SER A 23 2.65 23.91 14.79
N PRO A 24 2.01 24.47 15.83
CA PRO A 24 0.57 24.35 16.03
C PRO A 24 -0.26 24.81 14.84
N GLN A 25 0.16 25.86 14.13
CA GLN A 25 -0.51 26.37 12.93
C GLN A 25 -0.37 25.39 11.74
N SER A 26 0.82 24.80 11.57
CA SER A 26 1.08 23.81 10.54
C SER A 26 0.37 22.47 10.82
N SER A 27 0.11 22.15 12.08
CA SER A 27 -0.58 20.95 12.50
C SER A 27 -2.05 20.94 12.04
N ILE A 28 -2.77 22.06 12.16
CA ILE A 28 -4.16 22.21 11.69
C ILE A 28 -4.20 22.07 10.16
N ALA A 29 -3.31 22.76 9.44
CA ALA A 29 -3.25 22.69 7.99
C ALA A 29 -2.93 21.26 7.51
N ALA A 30 -1.97 20.58 8.16
CA ALA A 30 -1.63 19.20 7.87
C ALA A 30 -2.80 18.25 8.16
N PHE A 31 -3.52 18.46 9.25
CA PHE A 31 -4.72 17.69 9.59
C PHE A 31 -5.80 17.81 8.51
N LEU A 32 -6.15 19.04 8.12
CA LEU A 32 -7.18 19.30 7.10
C LEU A 32 -6.77 18.70 5.75
N LEU A 33 -5.52 18.89 5.34
CA LEU A 33 -5.02 18.32 4.09
C LEU A 33 -5.06 16.80 4.12
N LEU A 34 -4.57 16.18 5.19
CA LEU A 34 -4.56 14.72 5.31
C LEU A 34 -5.96 14.14 5.40
N LEU A 35 -6.89 14.82 6.07
CA LEU A 35 -8.31 14.43 6.14
C LEU A 35 -8.95 14.47 4.74
N LEU A 36 -8.71 15.54 3.97
CA LEU A 36 -9.23 15.65 2.60
C LEU A 36 -8.68 14.53 1.70
N ILE A 37 -7.38 14.25 1.79
CA ILE A 37 -6.77 13.16 1.03
C ILE A 37 -7.35 11.80 1.46
N TYR A 38 -7.55 11.58 2.76
CA TYR A 38 -8.14 10.34 3.25
C TYR A 38 -9.56 10.14 2.74
N VAL A 39 -10.42 11.16 2.84
CA VAL A 39 -11.79 11.12 2.29
C VAL A 39 -11.74 10.86 0.79
N PHE A 40 -10.84 11.51 0.06
CA PHE A 40 -10.65 11.27 -1.37
C PHE A 40 -10.26 9.81 -1.67
N ILE A 41 -9.30 9.23 -0.93
CA ILE A 41 -8.90 7.82 -1.07
C ILE A 41 -10.10 6.90 -0.84
N MET A 42 -10.84 7.11 0.25
CA MET A 42 -11.99 6.28 0.60
C MET A 42 -13.08 6.36 -0.47
N VAL A 43 -13.51 7.57 -0.84
CA VAL A 43 -14.59 7.77 -1.81
C VAL A 43 -14.20 7.25 -3.19
N SER A 44 -12.97 7.53 -3.65
CA SER A 44 -12.53 7.15 -5.00
C SER A 44 -12.32 5.64 -5.13
N ASN A 45 -11.68 4.98 -4.15
CA ASN A 45 -11.43 3.54 -4.20
C ASN A 45 -12.71 2.73 -3.99
N VAL A 46 -13.52 3.07 -3.00
CA VAL A 46 -14.82 2.42 -2.77
C VAL A 46 -15.76 2.66 -3.96
N GLY A 47 -15.82 3.90 -4.46
CA GLY A 47 -16.61 4.24 -5.64
C GLY A 47 -16.19 3.44 -6.88
N LEU A 48 -14.89 3.25 -7.09
CA LEU A 48 -14.37 2.43 -8.20
C LEU A 48 -14.77 0.95 -8.05
N VAL A 49 -14.64 0.38 -6.88
CA VAL A 49 -15.06 -1.00 -6.58
C VAL A 49 -16.56 -1.17 -6.87
N VAL A 50 -17.40 -0.29 -6.32
CA VAL A 50 -18.85 -0.32 -6.55
C VAL A 50 -19.18 -0.18 -8.03
N LEU A 51 -18.53 0.74 -8.74
CA LEU A 51 -18.75 0.96 -10.17
C LEU A 51 -18.45 -0.30 -11.00
N ILE A 52 -17.35 -0.99 -10.70
CA ILE A 52 -16.93 -2.20 -11.41
C ILE A 52 -17.94 -3.34 -11.13
N PHE A 53 -18.35 -3.54 -9.88
CA PHE A 53 -19.32 -4.59 -9.54
C PHE A 53 -20.73 -4.32 -10.09
N CYS A 54 -21.16 -3.06 -10.13
CA CYS A 54 -22.48 -2.68 -10.67
C CYS A 54 -22.52 -2.67 -12.20
N SER A 55 -21.38 -2.68 -12.89
CA SER A 55 -21.30 -2.56 -14.35
C SER A 55 -20.79 -3.84 -14.99
N ARG A 56 -21.68 -4.65 -15.60
CA ARG A 56 -21.30 -5.92 -16.25
C ARG A 56 -20.18 -5.76 -17.30
N SER A 57 -20.13 -4.61 -18.02
CA SER A 57 -19.08 -4.31 -18.99
C SER A 57 -17.69 -4.14 -18.36
N LEU A 58 -17.61 -3.83 -17.06
CA LEU A 58 -16.37 -3.67 -16.33
C LEU A 58 -15.95 -4.92 -15.54
N GLN A 59 -16.65 -6.05 -15.68
CA GLN A 59 -16.30 -7.32 -15.01
C GLN A 59 -15.30 -8.13 -15.82
N GLN A 60 -14.25 -7.47 -16.32
CA GLN A 60 -13.13 -8.11 -17.04
C GLN A 60 -11.94 -8.30 -16.09
N PRO A 61 -11.03 -9.25 -16.38
CA PRO A 61 -9.87 -9.58 -15.55
C PRO A 61 -9.07 -8.38 -15.04
N MET A 62 -8.76 -7.44 -15.95
CA MET A 62 -8.03 -6.21 -15.61
C MET A 62 -8.73 -5.38 -14.53
N TYR A 63 -10.06 -5.20 -14.65
CA TYR A 63 -10.82 -4.40 -13.69
C TYR A 63 -10.97 -5.09 -12.33
N LEU A 64 -11.01 -6.44 -12.32
CA LEU A 64 -11.00 -7.20 -11.07
C LEU A 64 -9.66 -7.07 -10.33
N LEU A 65 -8.55 -7.01 -11.06
CA LEU A 65 -7.24 -6.71 -10.47
C LEU A 65 -7.18 -5.28 -9.92
N LEU A 66 -7.81 -4.33 -10.60
CA LEU A 66 -7.94 -2.96 -10.12
C LEU A 66 -8.80 -2.87 -8.85
N CYS A 67 -9.91 -3.63 -8.76
CA CYS A 67 -10.67 -3.77 -7.51
C CYS A 67 -9.81 -4.32 -6.37
N ASN A 68 -8.99 -5.32 -6.65
CA ASN A 68 -8.09 -5.91 -5.67
C ASN A 68 -7.12 -4.85 -5.12
N MET A 69 -6.54 -4.03 -6.00
CA MET A 69 -5.67 -2.92 -5.61
C MET A 69 -6.43 -1.88 -4.79
N SER A 70 -7.64 -1.49 -5.23
CA SER A 70 -8.46 -0.51 -4.52
C SER A 70 -8.87 -0.98 -3.11
N VAL A 71 -9.21 -2.25 -2.94
CA VAL A 71 -9.49 -2.85 -1.62
C VAL A 71 -8.25 -2.78 -0.72
N ASN A 72 -7.08 -3.10 -1.28
CA ASN A 72 -5.81 -3.00 -0.55
C ASN A 72 -5.47 -1.55 -0.19
N ASP A 73 -5.75 -0.58 -1.05
CA ASP A 73 -5.53 0.85 -0.81
C ASP A 73 -6.44 1.39 0.31
N VAL A 74 -7.73 1.00 0.32
CA VAL A 74 -8.67 1.31 1.41
C VAL A 74 -8.18 0.72 2.72
N PHE A 75 -7.76 -0.55 2.71
CA PHE A 75 -7.22 -1.23 3.88
C PHE A 75 -5.99 -0.50 4.45
N GLY A 76 -4.99 -0.21 3.62
CA GLY A 76 -3.77 0.49 4.05
C GLY A 76 -4.03 1.89 4.59
N ALA A 77 -4.87 2.68 3.90
CA ALA A 77 -5.24 4.01 4.34
C ALA A 77 -6.00 4.00 5.69
N THR A 78 -6.91 3.04 5.89
CA THR A 78 -7.69 2.91 7.13
C THR A 78 -6.82 2.52 8.33
N VAL A 79 -5.79 1.72 8.13
CA VAL A 79 -4.86 1.33 9.20
C VAL A 79 -3.99 2.49 9.67
N MET A 80 -3.61 3.39 8.77
CA MET A 80 -2.59 4.41 9.07
C MET A 80 -3.15 5.80 9.30
N VAL A 81 -4.01 6.28 8.40
CA VAL A 81 -4.40 7.69 8.37
C VAL A 81 -5.17 8.14 9.60
N PRO A 82 -6.14 7.37 10.17
CA PRO A 82 -6.85 7.77 11.38
C PRO A 82 -5.92 7.97 12.59
N HIS A 83 -4.89 7.15 12.73
CA HIS A 83 -3.88 7.31 13.80
C HIS A 83 -3.10 8.61 13.64
N ILE A 84 -2.65 8.93 12.42
CA ILE A 84 -1.90 10.16 12.14
C ILE A 84 -2.80 11.39 12.34
N LEU A 85 -4.07 11.33 11.91
CA LEU A 85 -5.05 12.40 12.12
C LEU A 85 -5.29 12.67 13.60
N LYS A 86 -5.51 11.62 14.40
CA LYS A 86 -5.63 11.72 15.86
C LYS A 86 -4.40 12.41 16.43
N ASP A 87 -3.23 12.02 16.00
CA ASP A 87 -1.97 12.51 16.46
C ASP A 87 -1.71 14.00 16.12
N LEU A 88 -2.22 14.49 15.02
CA LEU A 88 -2.11 15.89 14.64
C LEU A 88 -3.03 16.82 15.47
N LEU A 89 -4.15 16.28 16.00
CA LEU A 89 -5.09 17.03 16.83
C LEU A 89 -4.67 17.09 18.31
N VAL A 90 -3.95 16.10 18.79
CA VAL A 90 -3.54 16.03 20.19
C VAL A 90 -2.28 16.86 20.39
N SER A 91 -2.45 18.01 21.03
CA SER A 91 -1.33 18.93 21.40
C SER A 91 -0.37 18.34 22.47
N ASN A 92 -0.63 17.12 22.94
CA ASN A 92 0.16 16.47 23.97
C ASN A 92 1.43 15.83 23.35
N PRO A 93 2.64 16.11 23.85
CA PRO A 93 3.88 15.50 23.38
C PRO A 93 3.93 13.98 23.59
N GLN A 94 3.03 13.44 24.41
CA GLN A 94 2.99 12.01 24.76
C GLN A 94 1.85 11.31 24.01
N ARG A 95 2.21 10.54 22.98
CA ARG A 95 1.31 9.76 22.15
C ARG A 95 1.43 8.30 22.51
N TYR A 96 0.37 7.75 23.08
CA TYR A 96 0.36 6.38 23.58
C TYR A 96 -0.38 5.45 22.62
N ILE A 97 0.18 4.24 22.44
CA ILE A 97 -0.45 3.12 21.75
C ILE A 97 -0.24 1.85 22.59
N HIS A 98 -1.24 0.98 22.66
CA HIS A 98 -1.01 -0.34 23.26
C HIS A 98 -0.12 -1.20 22.37
N TYR A 99 0.71 -2.04 23.00
CA TYR A 99 1.66 -2.89 22.26
C TYR A 99 0.96 -3.81 21.24
N ILE A 100 -0.21 -4.35 21.61
CA ILE A 100 -0.98 -5.22 20.72
C ILE A 100 -1.45 -4.42 19.49
N ASP A 101 -1.96 -3.21 19.68
CA ASP A 101 -2.40 -2.34 18.57
C ASP A 101 -1.22 -1.97 17.67
N CYS A 102 -0.05 -1.73 18.28
CA CYS A 102 1.20 -1.49 17.56
C CYS A 102 1.62 -2.70 16.72
N ALA A 103 1.55 -3.91 17.27
CA ALA A 103 1.86 -5.14 16.55
C ALA A 103 0.87 -5.40 15.40
N VAL A 104 -0.43 -5.18 15.63
CA VAL A 104 -1.47 -5.28 14.59
C VAL A 104 -1.24 -4.24 13.49
N GLN A 105 -0.93 -3.01 13.87
CA GLN A 105 -0.64 -1.95 12.89
C GLN A 105 0.59 -2.31 12.04
N ALA A 106 1.68 -2.78 12.65
CA ALA A 106 2.87 -3.22 11.93
C ALA A 106 2.56 -4.37 10.96
N PHE A 107 1.75 -5.34 11.39
CA PHE A 107 1.30 -6.44 10.54
C PHE A 107 0.52 -5.91 9.33
N CYS A 108 -0.48 -5.06 9.55
CA CYS A 108 -1.33 -4.53 8.50
C CYS A 108 -0.57 -3.64 7.51
N VAL A 109 0.38 -2.82 7.98
CA VAL A 109 1.24 -1.98 7.12
C VAL A 109 2.11 -2.83 6.19
N HIS A 110 2.76 -3.86 6.73
CA HIS A 110 3.58 -4.76 5.91
C HIS A 110 2.73 -5.63 4.96
N LEU A 111 1.53 -6.04 5.39
CA LEU A 111 0.58 -6.77 4.53
C LEU A 111 0.14 -5.90 3.34
N HIS A 112 -0.28 -4.65 3.60
CA HIS A 112 -0.63 -3.69 2.55
C HIS A 112 0.50 -3.52 1.53
N ALA A 113 1.73 -3.31 1.98
CA ALA A 113 2.89 -3.16 1.10
C ALA A 113 3.15 -4.42 0.27
N SER A 114 3.12 -5.60 0.88
CA SER A 114 3.35 -6.89 0.19
C SER A 114 2.29 -7.17 -0.86
N VAL A 115 1.02 -6.94 -0.53
CA VAL A 115 -0.11 -7.12 -1.46
C VAL A 115 0.00 -6.12 -2.62
N SER A 116 0.41 -4.86 -2.37
CA SER A 116 0.62 -3.88 -3.45
C SER A 116 1.64 -4.40 -4.47
N HIS A 117 2.80 -4.91 -4.02
CA HIS A 117 3.81 -5.46 -4.92
C HIS A 117 3.30 -6.68 -5.69
N THR A 118 2.65 -7.63 -5.02
CA THR A 118 2.18 -8.87 -5.67
C THR A 118 1.04 -8.62 -6.65
N VAL A 119 0.10 -7.73 -6.34
CA VAL A 119 -0.98 -7.35 -7.27
C VAL A 119 -0.42 -6.63 -8.49
N LEU A 120 0.55 -5.72 -8.34
CA LEU A 120 1.18 -5.05 -9.47
C LEU A 120 1.96 -6.01 -10.38
N ILE A 121 2.57 -7.07 -9.83
CA ILE A 121 3.16 -8.16 -10.64
C ILE A 121 2.08 -8.84 -11.49
N ILE A 122 0.93 -9.17 -10.89
CA ILE A 122 -0.18 -9.81 -11.62
C ILE A 122 -0.74 -8.86 -12.69
N MET A 123 -0.86 -7.57 -12.41
CA MET A 123 -1.30 -6.57 -13.38
C MET A 123 -0.30 -6.42 -14.54
N ALA A 124 1.01 -6.49 -14.28
CA ALA A 124 2.03 -6.51 -15.31
C ALA A 124 1.90 -7.77 -16.20
N PHE A 125 1.69 -8.94 -15.60
CA PHE A 125 1.46 -10.18 -16.31
C PHE A 125 0.17 -10.11 -17.17
N ASP A 126 -0.91 -9.54 -16.65
CA ASP A 126 -2.14 -9.31 -17.43
C ASP A 126 -1.86 -8.45 -18.68
N ARG A 127 -1.11 -7.38 -18.53
CA ARG A 127 -0.70 -6.54 -19.68
C ARG A 127 0.15 -7.31 -20.69
N TYR A 128 1.09 -8.12 -20.20
CA TYR A 128 1.92 -8.96 -21.06
C TYR A 128 1.06 -9.91 -21.92
N VAL A 129 0.13 -10.63 -21.28
CA VAL A 129 -0.73 -11.57 -22.02
C VAL A 129 -1.63 -10.83 -23.01
N ALA A 130 -2.19 -9.67 -22.64
CA ALA A 130 -3.06 -8.86 -23.49
C ALA A 130 -2.34 -8.33 -24.76
N ILE A 131 -1.06 -7.97 -24.63
CA ILE A 131 -0.30 -7.37 -25.71
C ILE A 131 0.45 -8.41 -26.54
N CYS A 132 1.13 -9.35 -25.87
CA CYS A 132 1.99 -10.32 -26.53
C CYS A 132 1.23 -11.58 -27.03
N SER A 133 0.05 -11.87 -26.48
CA SER A 133 -0.75 -13.04 -26.82
C SER A 133 -2.25 -12.76 -26.89
N PRO A 134 -2.70 -11.75 -27.69
CA PRO A 134 -4.08 -11.25 -27.66
C PRO A 134 -5.11 -12.35 -27.99
N LEU A 135 -4.80 -13.27 -28.90
CA LEU A 135 -5.69 -14.37 -29.28
C LEU A 135 -5.89 -15.40 -28.13
N ARG A 136 -4.94 -15.47 -27.21
CA ARG A 136 -4.99 -16.38 -26.05
C ARG A 136 -5.44 -15.69 -24.77
N TYR A 137 -5.61 -14.37 -24.79
CA TYR A 137 -5.93 -13.59 -23.58
C TYR A 137 -7.16 -14.12 -22.84
N ALA A 138 -8.28 -14.31 -23.54
CA ALA A 138 -9.52 -14.79 -22.96
C ALA A 138 -9.43 -16.20 -22.38
N ALA A 139 -8.52 -17.04 -22.88
CA ALA A 139 -8.28 -18.39 -22.37
C ALA A 139 -7.36 -18.40 -21.13
N ILE A 140 -6.39 -17.50 -21.06
CA ILE A 140 -5.40 -17.42 -19.98
C ILE A 140 -5.95 -16.59 -18.81
N MET A 141 -6.39 -15.36 -19.09
CA MET A 141 -6.87 -14.40 -18.10
C MET A 141 -8.39 -14.51 -17.94
N THR A 142 -8.82 -15.59 -17.29
CA THR A 142 -10.21 -15.77 -16.89
C THR A 142 -10.45 -15.20 -15.50
N ASN A 143 -11.71 -14.88 -15.14
CA ASN A 143 -12.06 -14.43 -13.79
C ASN A 143 -11.62 -15.45 -12.72
N ARG A 144 -11.68 -16.77 -13.05
CA ARG A 144 -11.19 -17.83 -12.16
C ARG A 144 -9.67 -17.77 -11.97
N THR A 145 -8.92 -17.46 -13.03
CA THR A 145 -7.46 -17.28 -12.96
C THR A 145 -7.11 -16.08 -12.11
N VAL A 146 -7.79 -14.94 -12.32
CA VAL A 146 -7.60 -13.73 -11.50
C VAL A 146 -7.89 -14.00 -10.03
N ALA A 147 -9.00 -14.69 -9.72
CA ALA A 147 -9.32 -15.05 -8.33
C ALA A 147 -8.24 -15.94 -7.70
N LYS A 148 -7.74 -16.96 -8.42
CA LYS A 148 -6.65 -17.81 -7.92
C LYS A 148 -5.37 -17.04 -7.68
N LEU A 149 -4.98 -16.16 -8.61
CA LEU A 149 -3.78 -15.33 -8.48
C LEU A 149 -3.93 -14.34 -7.31
N SER A 150 -5.10 -13.75 -7.13
CA SER A 150 -5.39 -12.86 -6.00
C SER A 150 -5.30 -13.59 -4.65
N VAL A 151 -5.92 -14.78 -4.54
CA VAL A 151 -5.83 -15.61 -3.32
C VAL A 151 -4.37 -15.99 -3.04
N ALA A 152 -3.61 -16.37 -4.06
CA ALA A 152 -2.19 -16.70 -3.90
C ALA A 152 -1.37 -15.47 -3.45
N ALA A 153 -1.64 -14.28 -4.01
CA ALA A 153 -0.97 -13.04 -3.63
C ALA A 153 -1.23 -12.67 -2.16
N TRP A 154 -2.49 -12.66 -1.75
CA TRP A 154 -2.85 -12.38 -0.36
C TRP A 154 -2.36 -13.45 0.61
N GLY A 155 -2.49 -14.72 0.25
CA GLY A 155 -2.05 -15.85 1.08
C GLY A 155 -0.53 -15.87 1.30
N SER A 156 0.26 -15.64 0.25
CA SER A 156 1.72 -15.56 0.37
C SER A 156 2.15 -14.33 1.17
N ALA A 157 1.52 -13.16 0.96
CA ALA A 157 1.78 -11.97 1.73
C ALA A 157 1.46 -12.17 3.22
N LEU A 158 0.29 -12.75 3.54
CA LEU A 158 -0.11 -13.09 4.90
C LEU A 158 0.91 -14.00 5.59
N ALA A 159 1.34 -15.08 4.93
CA ALA A 159 2.31 -16.03 5.49
C ALA A 159 3.67 -15.36 5.78
N LEU A 160 4.21 -14.62 4.82
CA LEU A 160 5.50 -13.95 4.97
C LEU A 160 5.48 -12.88 6.07
N VAL A 161 4.40 -12.08 6.12
CA VAL A 161 4.25 -11.02 7.13
C VAL A 161 3.95 -11.59 8.52
N ALA A 162 3.21 -12.71 8.61
CA ALA A 162 2.98 -13.39 9.88
C ALA A 162 4.30 -13.87 10.52
N ILE A 163 5.21 -14.43 9.71
CA ILE A 163 6.56 -14.79 10.19
C ILE A 163 7.35 -13.54 10.59
N LEU A 164 7.32 -12.49 9.75
CA LEU A 164 8.05 -11.25 9.96
C LEU A 164 7.72 -10.61 11.32
N VAL A 165 6.42 -10.41 11.56
CA VAL A 165 5.92 -9.76 12.79
C VAL A 165 5.95 -10.74 13.96
N GLY A 166 5.65 -12.03 13.75
CA GLY A 166 5.74 -13.07 14.75
C GLY A 166 7.14 -13.20 15.38
N LEU A 167 8.20 -13.10 14.55
CA LEU A 167 9.58 -13.06 15.03
C LEU A 167 9.86 -11.84 15.91
N SER A 168 9.18 -10.72 15.69
CA SER A 168 9.37 -9.50 16.49
C SER A 168 8.55 -9.52 17.78
N VAL A 169 7.33 -10.04 17.73
CA VAL A 169 6.43 -10.11 18.90
C VAL A 169 6.92 -11.12 19.96
N ARG A 170 7.65 -12.16 19.56
CA ARG A 170 8.23 -13.14 20.50
C ARG A 170 9.31 -12.58 21.42
N LEU A 171 9.91 -11.43 21.06
CA LEU A 171 11.01 -10.84 21.82
C LEU A 171 10.51 -10.16 23.10
N SER A 172 11.27 -10.26 24.18
CA SER A 172 11.00 -9.51 25.40
C SER A 172 11.31 -8.01 25.19
N ARG A 173 10.47 -7.16 25.76
CA ARG A 173 10.57 -5.70 25.63
C ARG A 173 11.36 -5.10 26.78
N CYS A 174 12.29 -4.20 26.48
CA CYS A 174 13.05 -3.42 27.46
C CYS A 174 12.94 -1.91 27.21
N ARG A 175 12.30 -1.50 26.11
CA ARG A 175 12.08 -0.10 25.72
C ARG A 175 10.62 0.13 25.44
N GLN A 176 10.17 1.39 25.60
CA GLN A 176 8.77 1.80 25.37
C GLN A 176 8.64 2.89 24.31
N LEU A 177 9.77 3.40 23.76
CA LEU A 177 9.76 4.47 22.77
C LEU A 177 9.85 3.90 21.35
N VAL A 178 8.83 4.19 20.55
CA VAL A 178 8.77 3.94 19.10
C VAL A 178 9.19 5.22 18.39
N SER A 179 10.36 5.23 17.78
CA SER A 179 10.90 6.39 17.07
C SER A 179 10.28 6.55 15.67
N ASN A 180 8.97 6.41 15.54
CA ASN A 180 8.23 6.56 14.29
C ASN A 180 6.81 7.06 14.56
N LEU A 181 6.10 7.56 13.51
CA LEU A 181 4.70 8.01 13.60
C LEU A 181 3.69 6.88 13.72
N PHE A 182 4.07 5.69 13.29
CA PHE A 182 3.27 4.48 13.32
C PHE A 182 4.18 3.27 13.54
N CYS A 183 3.57 2.17 13.90
CA CYS A 183 4.30 0.93 14.15
C CYS A 183 4.61 0.19 12.83
N ASP A 184 5.87 -0.17 12.68
CA ASP A 184 6.38 -1.07 11.67
C ASP A 184 7.20 -2.19 12.33
N ASN A 185 7.60 -3.19 11.55
CA ASN A 185 8.38 -4.30 12.09
C ASN A 185 9.72 -3.86 12.69
N ALA A 186 10.38 -2.85 12.08
CA ALA A 186 11.65 -2.34 12.58
C ALA A 186 11.49 -1.61 13.93
N SER A 187 10.38 -0.91 14.10
CA SER A 187 10.02 -0.27 15.37
C SER A 187 9.75 -1.31 16.46
N LEU A 188 9.05 -2.41 16.13
CA LEU A 188 8.72 -3.46 17.10
C LEU A 188 9.95 -4.18 17.63
N PHE A 189 10.82 -4.70 16.78
CA PHE A 189 11.97 -5.47 17.28
C PHE A 189 13.01 -4.58 17.97
N LYS A 190 13.09 -3.27 17.66
CA LYS A 190 13.95 -2.31 18.36
C LYS A 190 13.52 -2.01 19.80
N LEU A 191 12.31 -2.40 20.20
CA LEU A 191 11.86 -2.33 21.60
C LEU A 191 12.54 -3.39 22.49
N SER A 192 13.18 -4.39 21.89
CA SER A 192 13.89 -5.45 22.59
C SER A 192 15.36 -5.11 22.82
N CYS A 193 15.93 -5.67 23.90
CA CYS A 193 17.36 -5.67 24.21
C CYS A 193 18.02 -7.04 23.93
N GLU A 194 17.26 -8.00 23.39
CA GLU A 194 17.76 -9.31 23.00
C GLU A 194 18.58 -9.25 21.70
N ASN A 195 19.12 -10.40 21.31
CA ASN A 195 19.85 -10.53 20.05
C ASN A 195 18.86 -10.45 18.85
N LEU A 196 18.99 -9.40 18.06
CA LEU A 196 18.11 -9.08 16.92
C LEU A 196 18.61 -9.69 15.60
N LEU A 197 19.62 -10.59 15.62
CA LEU A 197 20.23 -11.11 14.40
C LEU A 197 19.22 -11.80 13.48
N ILE A 198 18.37 -12.68 14.03
CA ILE A 198 17.35 -13.41 13.28
C ILE A 198 16.34 -12.44 12.66
N ASN A 199 15.88 -11.45 13.44
CA ASN A 199 14.92 -10.44 12.96
C ASN A 199 15.51 -9.59 11.82
N ASN A 200 16.78 -9.20 11.94
CA ASN A 200 17.47 -8.45 10.89
C ASN A 200 17.69 -9.30 9.62
N ILE A 201 18.12 -10.56 9.75
CA ILE A 201 18.34 -11.46 8.62
C ILE A 201 17.00 -11.73 7.91
N TYR A 202 15.95 -12.10 8.66
CA TYR A 202 14.64 -12.37 8.07
C TYR A 202 14.05 -11.11 7.44
N GLY A 203 14.09 -9.96 8.12
CA GLY A 203 13.56 -8.70 7.61
C GLY A 203 14.27 -8.22 6.34
N LEU A 204 15.61 -8.36 6.29
CA LEU A 204 16.37 -8.06 5.09
C LEU A 204 16.07 -9.05 3.96
N GLY A 205 16.06 -10.36 4.26
CA GLY A 205 15.72 -11.41 3.30
C GLY A 205 14.32 -11.23 2.72
N TYR A 206 13.33 -10.97 3.57
CA TYR A 206 11.97 -10.62 3.15
C TYR A 206 11.95 -9.43 2.19
N THR A 207 12.65 -8.35 2.51
CA THR A 207 12.72 -7.16 1.66
C THR A 207 13.38 -7.47 0.31
N VAL A 208 14.50 -8.19 0.31
CA VAL A 208 15.22 -8.58 -0.91
C VAL A 208 14.35 -9.48 -1.80
N VAL A 209 13.67 -10.47 -1.21
CA VAL A 209 12.79 -11.38 -1.96
C VAL A 209 11.59 -10.63 -2.53
N LEU A 210 10.92 -9.79 -1.73
CA LEU A 210 9.75 -9.04 -2.18
C LEU A 210 10.11 -8.04 -3.29
N LEU A 211 11.10 -7.20 -3.08
CA LEU A 211 11.51 -6.19 -4.06
C LEU A 211 12.20 -6.83 -5.27
N GLY A 212 13.08 -7.80 -5.06
CA GLY A 212 13.80 -8.48 -6.14
C GLY A 212 12.87 -9.25 -7.07
N SER A 213 11.92 -10.02 -6.53
CA SER A 213 10.91 -10.71 -7.33
C SER A 213 10.00 -9.73 -8.08
N SER A 214 9.62 -8.64 -7.42
CA SER A 214 8.77 -7.59 -8.00
C SER A 214 9.49 -6.87 -9.15
N ILE A 215 10.73 -6.39 -8.92
CA ILE A 215 11.55 -5.73 -9.95
C ILE A 215 11.81 -6.68 -11.11
N GLY A 216 12.25 -7.91 -10.83
CA GLY A 216 12.56 -8.90 -11.87
C GLY A 216 11.36 -9.24 -12.73
N SER A 217 10.20 -9.49 -12.11
CA SER A 217 8.96 -9.82 -12.84
C SER A 217 8.47 -8.65 -13.70
N VAL A 218 8.44 -7.43 -13.15
CA VAL A 218 8.00 -6.24 -13.87
C VAL A 218 8.96 -5.91 -15.00
N ALA A 219 10.27 -5.87 -14.74
CA ALA A 219 11.28 -5.59 -15.76
C ALA A 219 11.22 -6.60 -16.91
N LEU A 220 11.19 -7.91 -16.63
CA LEU A 220 11.10 -8.96 -17.63
C LEU A 220 9.84 -8.82 -18.48
N THR A 221 8.70 -8.55 -17.84
CA THR A 221 7.40 -8.36 -18.49
C THR A 221 7.45 -7.18 -19.47
N TYR A 222 7.93 -6.03 -19.04
CA TYR A 222 7.94 -4.82 -19.88
C TYR A 222 9.04 -4.84 -20.95
N LEU A 223 10.17 -5.50 -20.70
CA LEU A 223 11.14 -5.79 -21.74
C LEU A 223 10.53 -6.62 -22.88
N ARG A 224 9.78 -7.68 -22.55
CA ARG A 224 9.08 -8.49 -23.55
C ARG A 224 8.03 -7.69 -24.31
N ILE A 225 7.24 -6.87 -23.64
CA ILE A 225 6.25 -5.99 -24.26
C ILE A 225 6.95 -5.01 -25.22
N ALA A 226 8.04 -4.38 -24.80
CA ALA A 226 8.80 -3.45 -25.62
C ALA A 226 9.33 -4.11 -26.90
N VAL A 227 9.90 -5.30 -26.80
CA VAL A 227 10.39 -6.05 -27.95
C VAL A 227 9.25 -6.33 -28.96
N VAL A 228 8.08 -6.78 -28.46
CA VAL A 228 6.92 -7.06 -29.34
C VAL A 228 6.39 -5.78 -29.99
N CYS A 229 6.26 -4.69 -29.22
CA CYS A 229 5.79 -3.41 -29.76
C CYS A 229 6.75 -2.81 -30.80
N LEU A 230 8.07 -2.90 -30.59
CA LEU A 230 9.08 -2.41 -31.53
C LEU A 230 9.12 -3.24 -32.80
N SER A 231 8.83 -4.53 -32.74
CA SER A 231 8.76 -5.44 -33.88
C SER A 231 7.46 -5.33 -34.67
N SER A 232 6.43 -4.73 -34.12
CA SER A 232 5.11 -4.61 -34.75
C SER A 232 5.02 -3.39 -35.67
N LYS A 233 4.49 -3.55 -36.87
CA LYS A 233 4.26 -2.47 -37.85
C LYS A 233 3.03 -1.59 -37.54
N ASN A 234 2.17 -1.99 -36.54
CA ASN A 234 0.94 -1.26 -36.24
C ASN A 234 1.19 -0.17 -35.16
N GLN A 235 1.58 1.01 -35.60
CA GLN A 235 1.94 2.15 -34.75
C GLN A 235 0.80 2.61 -33.84
N ALA A 236 -0.47 2.57 -34.27
CA ALA A 236 -1.61 3.02 -33.45
C ALA A 236 -1.90 2.09 -32.29
N LEU A 237 -1.80 0.77 -32.48
CA LEU A 237 -1.92 -0.24 -31.42
C LEU A 237 -0.76 -0.14 -30.44
N ASN A 238 0.46 0.03 -30.95
CA ASN A 238 1.65 0.19 -30.12
C ASN A 238 1.57 1.42 -29.21
N HIS A 239 1.10 2.56 -29.73
CA HIS A 239 0.98 3.80 -28.94
C HIS A 239 0.01 3.62 -27.75
N ARG A 240 -1.17 3.00 -27.95
CA ARG A 240 -2.15 2.73 -26.89
C ARG A 240 -1.61 1.74 -25.86
N ALA A 241 -0.95 0.67 -26.31
CA ALA A 241 -0.32 -0.31 -25.45
C ALA A 241 0.77 0.34 -24.57
N LEU A 242 1.66 1.12 -25.18
CA LEU A 242 2.74 1.84 -24.50
C LEU A 242 2.21 2.85 -23.47
N GLN A 243 1.12 3.58 -23.79
CA GLN A 243 0.52 4.52 -22.85
C GLN A 243 0.02 3.82 -21.58
N THR A 244 -0.68 2.69 -21.72
CA THR A 244 -1.16 1.92 -20.57
C THR A 244 0.00 1.32 -19.78
N CYS A 245 1.04 0.85 -20.47
CA CYS A 245 2.25 0.33 -19.84
C CYS A 245 3.02 1.40 -19.08
N ALA A 246 3.18 2.59 -19.67
CA ALA A 246 3.88 3.71 -19.04
C ALA A 246 3.23 4.12 -17.71
N THR A 247 1.89 4.10 -17.65
CA THR A 247 1.16 4.40 -16.42
C THR A 247 1.39 3.38 -15.34
N HIS A 248 1.29 2.09 -15.68
CA HIS A 248 1.54 1.03 -14.72
C HIS A 248 3.00 1.09 -14.20
N LEU A 249 3.96 1.35 -15.10
CA LEU A 249 5.35 1.55 -14.72
C LEU A 249 5.54 2.78 -13.83
N ALA A 250 4.82 3.88 -14.07
CA ALA A 250 4.89 5.07 -13.23
C ALA A 250 4.39 4.78 -11.81
N VAL A 251 3.23 4.11 -11.67
CA VAL A 251 2.70 3.69 -10.36
C VAL A 251 3.68 2.75 -9.65
N TYR A 252 4.20 1.77 -10.37
CA TYR A 252 5.18 0.84 -9.82
C TYR A 252 6.48 1.53 -9.39
N ALA A 253 6.99 2.49 -10.19
CA ALA A 253 8.18 3.25 -9.85
C ALA A 253 7.98 4.10 -8.58
N ILE A 254 6.81 4.72 -8.40
CA ILE A 254 6.48 5.49 -7.20
C ILE A 254 6.47 4.55 -5.98
N LEU A 255 5.82 3.38 -6.07
CA LEU A 255 5.82 2.39 -4.99
C LEU A 255 7.24 1.95 -4.64
N LEU A 256 8.04 1.61 -5.64
CA LEU A 256 9.39 1.11 -5.46
C LEU A 256 10.32 2.18 -4.84
N LEU A 257 10.30 3.40 -5.39
CA LEU A 257 11.12 4.51 -4.89
C LEU A 257 10.74 4.90 -3.46
N SER A 258 9.43 4.95 -3.14
CA SER A 258 8.99 5.22 -1.77
C SER A 258 9.43 4.13 -0.80
N GLY A 259 9.32 2.85 -1.18
CA GLY A 259 9.78 1.72 -0.39
C GLY A 259 11.30 1.77 -0.14
N PHE A 260 12.10 1.99 -1.17
CA PHE A 260 13.56 2.14 -1.04
C PHE A 260 13.94 3.32 -0.15
N LEU A 261 13.28 4.46 -0.34
CA LEU A 261 13.54 5.66 0.47
C LEU A 261 13.30 5.38 1.96
N ILE A 262 12.18 4.74 2.30
CA ILE A 262 11.85 4.37 3.69
C ILE A 262 12.92 3.41 4.25
N VAL A 263 13.30 2.36 3.52
CA VAL A 263 14.31 1.37 3.96
C VAL A 263 15.67 2.03 4.17
N ILE A 264 16.09 2.90 3.26
CA ILE A 264 17.37 3.63 3.37
C ILE A 264 17.33 4.55 4.60
N LEU A 265 16.27 5.36 4.75
CA LEU A 265 16.15 6.29 5.87
C LEU A 265 16.09 5.58 7.24
N HIS A 266 15.67 4.32 7.30
CA HIS A 266 15.76 3.51 8.53
C HIS A 266 17.20 3.22 8.98
N ARG A 267 18.18 3.34 8.08
CA ARG A 267 19.61 3.16 8.40
C ARG A 267 20.28 4.42 8.97
N PHE A 268 19.63 5.58 8.83
CA PHE A 268 20.13 6.88 9.27
C PHE A 268 19.24 7.48 10.37
N PRO A 269 19.54 7.22 11.67
CA PRO A 269 18.73 7.72 12.79
C PRO A 269 18.58 9.26 12.82
N GLN A 270 19.63 9.97 12.37
CA GLN A 270 19.64 11.44 12.28
C GLN A 270 18.61 12.01 11.28
N LEU A 271 18.11 11.19 10.35
CA LEU A 271 17.10 11.57 9.36
C LEU A 271 15.69 11.09 9.74
N SER A 272 15.40 10.94 11.04
CA SER A 272 14.11 10.40 11.51
C SER A 272 12.92 11.21 11.02
N ASP A 273 13.00 12.55 11.00
CA ASP A 273 11.91 13.41 10.55
C ASP A 273 11.65 13.26 9.04
N HIS A 274 12.71 13.17 8.21
CA HIS A 274 12.58 12.88 6.78
C HIS A 274 11.96 11.49 6.52
N ARG A 275 12.33 10.49 7.33
CA ARG A 275 11.72 9.16 7.26
C ARG A 275 10.23 9.18 7.56
N LYS A 276 9.80 9.94 8.59
CA LYS A 276 8.39 10.10 8.94
C LYS A 276 7.60 10.71 7.78
N VAL A 277 8.11 11.79 7.18
CA VAL A 277 7.47 12.42 6.01
C VAL A 277 7.43 11.47 4.82
N ALA A 278 8.54 10.81 4.48
CA ALA A 278 8.61 9.83 3.39
C ALA A 278 7.62 8.67 3.60
N SER A 279 7.48 8.20 4.83
CA SER A 279 6.54 7.13 5.17
C SER A 279 5.09 7.55 4.99
N VAL A 280 4.71 8.75 5.45
CA VAL A 280 3.35 9.29 5.23
C VAL A 280 3.09 9.45 3.73
N LEU A 281 4.00 10.08 3.00
CA LEU A 281 3.85 10.28 1.55
C LEU A 281 3.73 8.95 0.80
N GLY A 282 4.59 7.98 1.10
CA GLY A 282 4.56 6.68 0.44
C GLY A 282 3.25 5.91 0.65
N HIS A 283 2.69 5.96 1.86
CA HIS A 283 1.47 5.22 2.18
C HIS A 283 0.16 5.97 1.87
N VAL A 284 0.23 7.29 1.67
CA VAL A 284 -0.96 8.12 1.38
C VAL A 284 -1.01 8.50 -0.09
N ALA A 285 0.12 8.91 -0.68
CA ALA A 285 0.16 9.36 -2.07
C ALA A 285 -0.16 8.23 -3.05
N LEU A 286 0.35 7.01 -2.80
CA LEU A 286 0.15 5.89 -3.71
C LEU A 286 -1.33 5.49 -3.85
N PRO A 287 -2.11 5.26 -2.76
CA PRO A 287 -3.54 4.98 -2.84
C PRO A 287 -4.35 6.08 -3.53
N ALA A 288 -3.98 7.35 -3.33
CA ALA A 288 -4.64 8.47 -3.99
C ALA A 288 -4.31 8.51 -5.50
N LEU A 289 -3.05 8.29 -5.87
CA LEU A 289 -2.60 8.31 -7.26
C LEU A 289 -3.13 7.12 -8.05
N ASN A 290 -3.20 5.92 -7.46
CA ASN A 290 -3.72 4.73 -8.12
C ASN A 290 -5.11 4.97 -8.69
N THR A 291 -6.04 5.45 -7.89
CA THR A 291 -7.42 5.73 -8.35
C THR A 291 -7.50 6.86 -9.36
N LEU A 292 -6.72 7.93 -9.19
CA LEU A 292 -6.64 9.01 -10.16
C LEU A 292 -6.15 8.53 -11.50
N ILE A 293 -5.03 7.82 -11.50
CA ILE A 293 -4.36 7.36 -12.69
C ILE A 293 -5.26 6.37 -13.44
N TYR A 294 -5.74 5.32 -12.78
CA TYR A 294 -6.57 4.31 -13.44
C TYR A 294 -7.99 4.83 -13.74
N GLY A 295 -8.59 5.64 -12.86
CA GLY A 295 -9.91 6.22 -13.09
C GLY A 295 -9.95 7.20 -14.27
N LEU A 296 -8.88 7.99 -14.47
CA LEU A 296 -8.81 8.95 -15.59
C LEU A 296 -8.38 8.30 -16.90
N GLN A 297 -7.54 7.26 -16.88
CA GLN A 297 -7.03 6.63 -18.09
C GLN A 297 -7.98 5.63 -18.72
N ILE A 298 -8.79 4.94 -17.91
CA ILE A 298 -9.72 3.95 -18.43
C ILE A 298 -10.96 4.67 -18.96
N LYS A 299 -11.05 4.77 -20.30
CA LYS A 299 -12.14 5.48 -21.00
C LYS A 299 -13.54 5.04 -20.50
N GLU A 300 -13.74 3.74 -20.28
CA GLU A 300 -15.01 3.18 -19.82
C GLU A 300 -15.35 3.60 -18.41
N VAL A 301 -14.38 3.60 -17.50
CA VAL A 301 -14.54 4.09 -16.11
C VAL A 301 -14.88 5.57 -16.13
N ARG A 302 -14.13 6.38 -16.89
CA ARG A 302 -14.38 7.82 -17.04
C ARG A 302 -15.76 8.12 -17.60
N GLN A 303 -16.22 7.39 -18.62
CA GLN A 303 -17.54 7.54 -19.21
C GLN A 303 -18.66 7.17 -18.20
N LYS A 304 -18.49 6.11 -17.43
CA LYS A 304 -19.46 5.71 -16.41
C LYS A 304 -19.53 6.71 -15.26
N ILE A 305 -18.38 7.23 -14.82
CA ILE A 305 -18.34 8.30 -13.82
C ILE A 305 -19.06 9.55 -14.35
N ALA A 306 -18.76 10.00 -15.56
CA ALA A 306 -19.43 11.14 -16.16
C ALA A 306 -20.95 10.94 -16.28
N ALA A 307 -21.39 9.76 -16.71
CA ALA A 307 -22.81 9.43 -16.81
C ALA A 307 -23.53 9.42 -15.44
N ALA A 308 -22.86 8.95 -14.39
CA ALA A 308 -23.40 8.99 -13.03
C ALA A 308 -23.61 10.42 -12.53
N PHE A 309 -22.66 11.33 -12.80
CA PHE A 309 -22.80 12.75 -12.45
C PHE A 309 -23.90 13.45 -13.27
N HIS A 310 -24.05 13.14 -14.57
CA HIS A 310 -25.11 13.70 -15.38
C HIS A 310 -26.51 13.23 -14.93
N LYS A 311 -26.66 11.96 -14.56
CA LYS A 311 -27.94 11.40 -14.08
C LYS A 311 -28.40 12.07 -12.79
N ASN A 312 -27.49 12.37 -11.88
CA ASN A 312 -27.78 13.08 -10.63
C ASN A 312 -28.17 14.56 -10.87
N LYS A 313 -27.67 15.18 -11.93
CA LYS A 313 -27.99 16.58 -12.27
C LYS A 313 -29.37 16.75 -12.92
N VAL A 314 -29.89 15.69 -13.55
CA VAL A 314 -31.23 15.66 -14.17
C VAL A 314 -32.30 15.23 -13.18
N SER A 315 -31.95 14.56 -12.09
CA SER A 315 -32.89 14.11 -11.04
C SER A 315 -33.01 15.05 -9.85
N SER A 316 -32.40 16.23 -9.88
CA SER A 316 -32.64 17.30 -8.88
C SER A 316 -33.73 18.20 -9.42
N PRO A 317 -34.94 18.26 -8.76
CA PRO A 317 -36.05 19.13 -9.14
C PRO A 317 -35.72 20.60 -8.96
#